data_1482a1818764db3acabebcd59970e3c0
#
_entry.id   1482a1818764db3acabebcd59970e3c0
#
_cell.length_a   1.000
_cell.length_b   1.000
_cell.length_c   1.000
_cell.angle_alpha   90.00
_cell.angle_beta   90.00
_cell.angle_gamma   90.00
#
_symmetry.space_group_name_H-M   'P 1'
#
loop_
_entity.id
_entity.type
_entity.pdbx_description
1 polymer ?
#
loop_
_entity_poly.entity_id
_entity_poly.type
_entity_poly.pdbx_seq_one_letter_code
_entity_poly.pdbx_strand_id
1 'polypeptide(L)'
;MIFLVDKPAGMTSHSVVAKIKYALKNFEKDPKVGHSGTLDPMCTGLLPVFTGKDTKLISILPHGKKYRAGMLLGIETDTEDVTGTTLCEKEAAVSQEEVFAAAKSFAGKYMQTPPMYSAIKKNGTKLYELARRGVEIEREAREITIYSLDIFPFEKENEYFLDVSCSAGTYIRTLCSDIGKKLGCGACMSSLRRTFSNGFSVENAKSLDETVEKINSGFASEISFSAEDIFDVAKTVLPDDGLK
;
A
#
# COMPACT_ATOMS: atom_id res chain seq x y z
N MET A 1 15.37 8.02 -14.20
CA MET A 1 14.74 6.72 -14.52
C MET A 1 13.75 6.36 -13.45
N ILE A 2 12.71 5.62 -13.82
CA ILE A 2 11.67 5.13 -12.92
C ILE A 2 11.58 3.63 -13.12
N PHE A 3 11.80 2.88 -12.06
CA PHE A 3 11.67 1.42 -12.05
C PHE A 3 10.34 1.03 -11.41
N LEU A 4 9.57 0.19 -12.07
CA LEU A 4 8.37 -0.42 -11.52
C LEU A 4 8.75 -1.78 -10.93
N VAL A 5 8.82 -1.84 -9.62
CA VAL A 5 9.26 -3.05 -8.91
C VAL A 5 8.08 -3.79 -8.32
N ASP A 6 7.93 -5.07 -8.63
CA ASP A 6 7.05 -5.95 -7.87
C ASP A 6 7.75 -6.32 -6.56
N LYS A 7 7.40 -5.60 -5.50
CA LYS A 7 8.02 -5.79 -4.19
C LYS A 7 7.67 -7.18 -3.62
N PRO A 8 8.64 -8.01 -3.28
CA PRO A 8 8.36 -9.28 -2.62
C PRO A 8 7.90 -9.07 -1.17
N ALA A 9 7.22 -10.05 -0.61
CA ALA A 9 6.94 -10.14 0.82
C ALA A 9 8.24 -10.25 1.63
N GLY A 10 8.17 -9.90 2.92
CA GLY A 10 9.30 -10.01 3.86
C GLY A 10 10.31 -8.85 3.79
N MET A 11 10.20 -7.95 2.81
CA MET A 11 11.10 -6.81 2.66
C MET A 11 10.39 -5.48 2.90
N THR A 12 11.07 -4.53 3.54
CA THR A 12 10.59 -3.15 3.62
C THR A 12 10.76 -2.43 2.27
N SER A 13 9.92 -1.42 1.99
CA SER A 13 10.10 -0.55 0.81
C SER A 13 11.47 0.12 0.82
N HIS A 14 11.99 0.46 2.01
CA HIS A 14 13.33 1.04 2.15
C HIS A 14 14.44 0.05 1.76
N SER A 15 14.32 -1.23 2.12
CA SER A 15 15.29 -2.27 1.73
C SER A 15 15.33 -2.48 0.22
N VAL A 16 14.17 -2.38 -0.47
CA VAL A 16 14.10 -2.41 -1.94
C VAL A 16 14.87 -1.23 -2.55
N VAL A 17 14.59 -0.01 -2.06
CA VAL A 17 15.30 1.20 -2.51
C VAL A 17 16.79 1.09 -2.25
N ALA A 18 17.21 0.54 -1.10
CA ALA A 18 18.63 0.37 -0.76
C ALA A 18 19.35 -0.60 -1.72
N LYS A 19 18.70 -1.73 -2.12
CA LYS A 19 19.26 -2.67 -3.10
C LYS A 19 19.44 -2.02 -4.47
N ILE A 20 18.43 -1.27 -4.94
CA ILE A 20 18.51 -0.53 -6.21
C ILE A 20 19.59 0.56 -6.13
N LYS A 21 19.64 1.32 -5.04
CA LYS A 21 20.69 2.32 -4.82
C LYS A 21 22.08 1.69 -4.85
N TYR A 22 22.24 0.52 -4.26
CA TYR A 22 23.52 -0.20 -4.25
C TYR A 22 23.93 -0.62 -5.66
N ALA A 23 23.03 -1.20 -6.44
CA ALA A 23 23.31 -1.59 -7.85
C ALA A 23 23.70 -0.37 -8.72
N LEU A 24 23.02 0.77 -8.54
CA LEU A 24 23.32 1.99 -9.28
C LEU A 24 24.69 2.60 -8.94
N LYS A 25 25.27 2.30 -7.78
CA LYS A 25 26.62 2.79 -7.42
C LYS A 25 27.73 2.30 -8.34
N ASN A 26 27.51 1.24 -9.10
CA ASN A 26 28.45 0.80 -10.13
C ASN A 26 28.56 1.80 -11.30
N PHE A 27 27.58 2.72 -11.46
CA PHE A 27 27.49 3.66 -12.57
C PHE A 27 27.45 5.12 -12.12
N GLU A 28 27.09 5.40 -10.86
CA GLU A 28 26.96 6.74 -10.30
C GLU A 28 27.48 6.78 -8.85
N LYS A 29 28.28 7.79 -8.51
CA LYS A 29 28.98 7.88 -7.21
C LYS A 29 28.03 7.94 -6.00
N ASP A 30 26.93 8.71 -6.10
CA ASP A 30 25.89 8.81 -5.03
C ASP A 30 24.49 8.91 -5.64
N PRO A 31 23.92 7.78 -6.10
CA PRO A 31 22.63 7.79 -6.73
C PRO A 31 21.54 8.21 -5.76
N LYS A 32 20.76 9.22 -6.17
CA LYS A 32 19.55 9.61 -5.46
C LYS A 32 18.44 8.65 -5.83
N VAL A 33 17.85 7.97 -4.84
CA VAL A 33 16.78 6.98 -5.05
C VAL A 33 15.67 7.19 -4.03
N GLY A 34 14.42 7.13 -4.45
CA GLY A 34 13.23 7.26 -3.60
C GLY A 34 12.07 6.45 -4.15
N HIS A 35 11.00 6.30 -3.38
CA HIS A 35 9.77 5.60 -3.81
C HIS A 35 8.53 6.46 -3.54
N SER A 36 7.44 6.21 -4.26
CA SER A 36 6.21 7.02 -4.21
C SER A 36 5.14 6.49 -3.26
N GLY A 37 5.49 5.71 -2.27
CA GLY A 37 4.55 5.23 -1.25
C GLY A 37 4.98 3.91 -0.63
N THR A 38 5.03 3.90 0.68
CA THR A 38 5.44 2.73 1.48
C THR A 38 4.47 1.57 1.30
N LEU A 39 5.01 0.37 1.20
CA LEU A 39 4.35 -0.91 1.43
C LEU A 39 4.97 -1.54 2.67
N ASP A 40 4.12 -2.09 3.54
CA ASP A 40 4.57 -2.80 4.74
C ASP A 40 5.37 -4.07 4.37
N PRO A 41 6.18 -4.63 5.28
CA PRO A 41 7.03 -5.77 4.96
C PRO A 41 6.27 -6.98 4.41
N MET A 42 5.12 -7.32 4.99
CA MET A 42 4.30 -8.44 4.54
C MET A 42 3.64 -8.22 3.18
N CYS A 43 3.46 -6.95 2.76
CA CYS A 43 2.76 -6.59 1.55
C CYS A 43 3.60 -6.83 0.30
N THR A 44 2.94 -7.12 -0.83
CA THR A 44 3.55 -7.31 -2.15
C THR A 44 3.05 -6.28 -3.15
N GLY A 45 3.60 -6.34 -4.36
CA GLY A 45 3.06 -5.59 -5.50
C GLY A 45 3.84 -4.33 -5.82
N LEU A 46 3.23 -3.49 -6.61
CA LEU A 46 3.86 -2.37 -7.29
C LEU A 46 4.48 -1.35 -6.34
N LEU A 47 5.79 -1.18 -6.43
CA LEU A 47 6.56 -0.13 -5.78
C LEU A 47 7.31 0.68 -6.86
N PRO A 48 6.77 1.84 -7.29
CA PRO A 48 7.51 2.73 -8.18
C PRO A 48 8.71 3.34 -7.47
N VAL A 49 9.91 3.14 -8.05
CA VAL A 49 11.19 3.62 -7.52
C VAL A 49 11.78 4.61 -8.50
N PHE A 50 12.08 5.81 -8.03
CA PHE A 50 12.54 6.96 -8.80
C PHE A 50 14.02 7.19 -8.54
N THR A 51 14.77 7.54 -9.59
CA THR A 51 16.21 7.81 -9.48
C THR A 51 16.60 9.17 -10.03
N GLY A 52 17.68 9.74 -9.50
CA GLY A 52 18.23 11.01 -9.97
C GLY A 52 17.23 12.17 -9.92
N LYS A 53 17.08 12.87 -11.04
CA LYS A 53 16.18 14.03 -11.17
C LYS A 53 14.70 13.65 -11.05
N ASP A 54 14.34 12.41 -11.43
CA ASP A 54 12.94 11.96 -11.44
C ASP A 54 12.37 11.74 -10.04
N THR A 55 13.20 11.73 -9.00
CA THR A 55 12.72 11.76 -7.60
C THR A 55 11.85 12.99 -7.30
N LYS A 56 11.97 14.08 -8.07
CA LYS A 56 11.14 15.28 -7.91
C LYS A 56 9.70 15.07 -8.41
N LEU A 57 9.48 14.08 -9.29
CA LEU A 57 8.16 13.76 -9.82
C LEU A 57 7.24 13.14 -8.77
N ILE A 58 7.78 12.54 -7.72
CA ILE A 58 7.02 11.86 -6.67
C ILE A 58 5.90 12.75 -6.09
N SER A 59 6.15 14.05 -5.98
CA SER A 59 5.19 15.01 -5.38
C SER A 59 4.10 15.50 -6.33
N ILE A 60 4.23 15.26 -7.64
CA ILE A 60 3.29 15.76 -8.67
C ILE A 60 2.53 14.65 -9.38
N LEU A 61 2.84 13.39 -9.06
CA LEU A 61 2.17 12.26 -9.69
C LEU A 61 0.74 12.07 -9.17
N PRO A 62 -0.13 11.47 -10.00
CA PRO A 62 -1.46 11.04 -9.53
C PRO A 62 -1.36 10.17 -8.28
N HIS A 63 -2.22 10.41 -7.31
CA HIS A 63 -2.11 9.77 -6.00
C HIS A 63 -3.02 8.55 -5.80
N GLY A 64 -3.87 8.21 -6.78
CA GLY A 64 -4.76 7.05 -6.73
C GLY A 64 -3.98 5.72 -6.62
N LYS A 65 -4.54 4.79 -5.86
CA LYS A 65 -3.95 3.45 -5.65
C LYS A 65 -5.03 2.39 -5.74
N LYS A 66 -4.65 1.19 -6.23
CA LYS A 66 -5.52 0.02 -6.18
C LYS A 66 -4.82 -1.11 -5.45
N TYR A 67 -5.60 -1.85 -4.69
CA TYR A 67 -5.11 -2.95 -3.87
C TYR A 67 -6.04 -4.15 -3.99
N ARG A 68 -5.47 -5.34 -3.90
CA ARG A 68 -6.15 -6.57 -3.49
C ARG A 68 -5.71 -6.91 -2.07
N ALA A 69 -6.65 -6.98 -1.15
CA ALA A 69 -6.40 -7.26 0.25
C ALA A 69 -7.16 -8.52 0.69
N GLY A 70 -6.54 -9.35 1.52
CA GLY A 70 -7.24 -10.35 2.31
C GLY A 70 -7.70 -9.72 3.62
N MET A 71 -8.92 -10.00 4.03
CA MET A 71 -9.52 -9.61 5.31
C MET A 71 -9.95 -10.87 6.06
N LEU A 72 -9.45 -11.03 7.28
CA LEU A 72 -9.79 -12.13 8.18
C LEU A 72 -10.70 -11.61 9.28
N LEU A 73 -11.92 -12.13 9.36
CA LEU A 73 -12.89 -11.79 10.41
C LEU A 73 -12.59 -12.53 11.71
N GLY A 74 -13.06 -11.98 12.83
CA GLY A 74 -12.99 -12.60 14.13
C GLY A 74 -11.70 -12.35 14.90
N ILE A 75 -10.70 -11.69 14.29
CA ILE A 75 -9.40 -11.41 14.92
C ILE A 75 -9.08 -9.93 14.88
N GLU A 76 -8.75 -9.35 16.01
CA GLU A 76 -8.20 -7.99 16.12
C GLU A 76 -6.76 -8.06 16.60
N THR A 77 -5.86 -7.30 15.95
CA THR A 77 -4.44 -7.23 16.30
C THR A 77 -4.00 -5.78 16.52
N ASP A 78 -2.90 -5.59 17.22
CA ASP A 78 -2.32 -4.27 17.52
C ASP A 78 -1.81 -3.55 16.25
N THR A 79 -1.45 -4.30 15.20
CA THR A 79 -1.00 -3.77 13.90
C THR A 79 -2.13 -3.64 12.87
N GLU A 80 -3.33 -4.13 13.18
CA GLU A 80 -4.47 -4.27 12.26
C GLU A 80 -4.19 -5.22 11.08
N ASP A 81 -3.16 -6.07 11.17
CA ASP A 81 -2.82 -7.14 10.24
C ASP A 81 -2.39 -8.41 11.00
N VAL A 82 -2.32 -9.55 10.29
CA VAL A 82 -1.99 -10.86 10.88
C VAL A 82 -0.57 -10.98 11.45
N THR A 83 0.29 -9.99 11.28
CA THR A 83 1.67 -10.01 11.81
C THR A 83 1.76 -9.42 13.23
N GLY A 84 0.70 -8.80 13.70
CA GLY A 84 0.61 -8.20 15.03
C GLY A 84 0.26 -9.20 16.13
N THR A 85 0.27 -8.69 17.37
CA THR A 85 -0.19 -9.45 18.53
C THR A 85 -1.71 -9.44 18.56
N THR A 86 -2.34 -10.60 18.71
CA THR A 86 -3.79 -10.72 18.84
C THR A 86 -4.25 -10.04 20.12
N LEU A 87 -5.16 -9.07 19.97
CA LEU A 87 -5.79 -8.33 21.07
C LEU A 87 -7.13 -8.94 21.47
N CYS A 88 -7.88 -9.44 20.48
CA CYS A 88 -9.19 -10.03 20.69
C CYS A 88 -9.44 -11.10 19.60
N GLU A 89 -10.09 -12.18 20.00
CA GLU A 89 -10.59 -13.21 19.12
C GLU A 89 -12.06 -13.47 19.45
N LYS A 90 -12.93 -13.45 18.43
CA LYS A 90 -14.37 -13.64 18.54
C LYS A 90 -14.86 -14.55 17.42
N GLU A 91 -15.91 -15.28 17.66
CA GLU A 91 -16.61 -15.99 16.59
C GLU A 91 -17.20 -14.97 15.59
N ALA A 92 -16.97 -15.21 14.31
CA ALA A 92 -17.52 -14.38 13.23
C ALA A 92 -18.90 -14.92 12.81
N ALA A 93 -19.87 -14.87 13.73
CA ALA A 93 -21.25 -15.31 13.48
C ALA A 93 -22.02 -14.26 12.64
N VAL A 94 -21.56 -14.01 11.41
CA VAL A 94 -22.12 -13.05 10.45
C VAL A 94 -22.35 -13.70 9.11
N SER A 95 -23.44 -13.35 8.44
CA SER A 95 -23.72 -13.84 7.08
C SER A 95 -22.85 -13.15 6.04
N GLN A 96 -22.70 -13.78 4.89
CA GLN A 96 -21.99 -13.18 3.75
C GLN A 96 -22.64 -11.87 3.30
N GLU A 97 -23.96 -11.78 3.32
CA GLU A 97 -24.73 -10.59 2.96
C GLU A 97 -24.41 -9.41 3.91
N GLU A 98 -24.30 -9.68 5.20
CA GLU A 98 -23.93 -8.67 6.20
C GLU A 98 -22.51 -8.17 5.96
N VAL A 99 -21.56 -9.06 5.67
CA VAL A 99 -20.17 -8.71 5.35
C VAL A 99 -20.11 -7.84 4.09
N PHE A 100 -20.85 -8.20 3.04
CA PHE A 100 -20.93 -7.43 1.80
C PHE A 100 -21.54 -6.05 2.03
N ALA A 101 -22.63 -5.97 2.78
CA ALA A 101 -23.30 -4.70 3.10
C ALA A 101 -22.39 -3.79 3.95
N ALA A 102 -21.71 -4.35 4.95
CA ALA A 102 -20.75 -3.61 5.78
C ALA A 102 -19.60 -3.06 4.94
N ALA A 103 -18.95 -3.89 4.12
CA ALA A 103 -17.85 -3.45 3.27
C ALA A 103 -18.27 -2.35 2.28
N LYS A 104 -19.38 -2.53 1.54
CA LYS A 104 -19.90 -1.55 0.58
C LYS A 104 -20.21 -0.19 1.20
N SER A 105 -20.57 -0.16 2.49
CA SER A 105 -20.84 1.10 3.18
C SER A 105 -19.64 2.01 3.40
N PHE A 106 -18.42 1.53 3.16
CA PHE A 106 -17.18 2.31 3.19
C PHE A 106 -16.84 2.95 1.84
N ALA A 107 -17.59 2.66 0.78
CA ALA A 107 -17.42 3.34 -0.51
C ALA A 107 -17.77 4.83 -0.38
N GLY A 108 -16.99 5.69 -1.03
CA GLY A 108 -17.10 7.15 -0.91
C GLY A 108 -16.13 7.73 0.12
N LYS A 109 -16.48 8.91 0.63
CA LYS A 109 -15.67 9.63 1.62
C LYS A 109 -15.99 9.15 3.03
N TYR A 110 -14.96 8.85 3.83
CA TYR A 110 -15.12 8.64 5.26
C TYR A 110 -13.89 9.09 6.05
N MET A 111 -14.08 9.30 7.36
CA MET A 111 -13.03 9.72 8.29
C MET A 111 -12.30 8.50 8.83
N GLN A 112 -11.07 8.28 8.41
CA GLN A 112 -10.22 7.17 8.86
C GLN A 112 -9.19 7.65 9.87
N THR A 113 -9.11 7.00 11.04
CA THR A 113 -8.03 7.23 12.01
C THR A 113 -6.82 6.38 11.61
N PRO A 114 -5.67 6.99 11.28
CA PRO A 114 -4.49 6.24 10.88
C PRO A 114 -4.02 5.27 11.98
N PRO A 115 -3.44 4.10 11.64
CA PRO A 115 -2.95 3.15 12.65
C PRO A 115 -1.71 3.69 13.37
N MET A 116 -1.46 3.19 14.59
CA MET A 116 -0.21 3.51 15.31
C MET A 116 1.03 3.03 14.55
N TYR A 117 0.94 1.89 13.87
CA TYR A 117 2.01 1.37 13.03
C TYR A 117 2.03 2.06 11.65
N SER A 118 2.28 3.38 11.63
CA SER A 118 2.38 4.18 10.42
C SER A 118 3.63 5.08 10.38
N ALA A 119 3.98 5.56 9.18
CA ALA A 119 5.11 6.46 8.97
C ALA A 119 4.76 7.94 9.27
N ILE A 120 3.56 8.24 9.73
CA ILE A 120 3.14 9.59 10.13
C ILE A 120 4.02 10.04 11.29
N LYS A 121 4.44 11.32 11.24
CA LYS A 121 5.22 11.94 12.32
C LYS A 121 4.31 12.79 13.21
N LYS A 122 4.48 12.65 14.53
CA LYS A 122 3.94 13.57 15.54
C LYS A 122 5.11 14.05 16.40
N ASN A 123 5.30 15.35 16.50
CA ASN A 123 6.44 15.97 17.22
C ASN A 123 7.83 15.43 16.76
N GLY A 124 7.98 15.22 15.43
CA GLY A 124 9.25 14.75 14.85
C GLY A 124 9.47 13.23 14.89
N THR A 125 8.74 12.48 15.75
CA THR A 125 8.86 11.02 15.90
C THR A 125 7.80 10.31 15.07
N LYS A 126 8.15 9.22 14.40
CA LYS A 126 7.18 8.42 13.63
C LYS A 126 6.30 7.59 14.58
N LEU A 127 5.01 7.44 14.23
CA LEU A 127 4.05 6.72 15.07
C LEU A 127 4.47 5.28 15.32
N TYR A 128 5.01 4.56 14.33
CA TYR A 128 5.47 3.19 14.52
C TYR A 128 6.65 3.07 15.51
N GLU A 129 7.46 4.12 15.69
CA GLU A 129 8.54 4.15 16.67
C GLU A 129 8.01 4.28 18.10
N LEU A 130 6.91 5.03 18.27
CA LEU A 130 6.18 5.13 19.53
C LEU A 130 5.46 3.83 19.85
N ALA A 131 4.76 3.24 18.87
CA ALA A 131 4.07 1.96 19.02
C ALA A 131 5.02 0.85 19.51
N ARG A 132 6.20 0.73 18.92
CA ARG A 132 7.23 -0.24 19.34
C ARG A 132 7.75 -0.04 20.78
N ARG A 133 7.57 1.14 21.33
CA ARG A 133 7.88 1.47 22.73
C ARG A 133 6.70 1.29 23.67
N GLY A 134 5.57 0.77 23.16
CA GLY A 134 4.31 0.63 23.91
C GLY A 134 3.61 1.96 24.20
N VAL A 135 3.98 3.04 23.48
CA VAL A 135 3.36 4.36 23.65
C VAL A 135 2.27 4.52 22.61
N GLU A 136 1.03 4.62 23.07
CA GLU A 136 -0.10 5.00 22.24
C GLU A 136 -0.39 6.50 22.39
N ILE A 137 -0.67 7.16 21.27
CA ILE A 137 -1.05 8.57 21.25
C ILE A 137 -2.31 8.78 20.43
N GLU A 138 -3.06 9.82 20.77
CA GLU A 138 -4.22 10.24 20.03
C GLU A 138 -3.84 10.65 18.60
N ARG A 139 -4.62 10.16 17.63
CA ARG A 139 -4.45 10.38 16.19
C ARG A 139 -5.71 11.04 15.65
N GLU A 140 -5.53 12.09 14.90
CA GLU A 140 -6.63 12.76 14.22
C GLU A 140 -7.11 11.92 13.03
N ALA A 141 -8.42 11.72 12.94
CA ALA A 141 -9.04 11.12 11.78
C ALA A 141 -8.85 12.05 10.55
N ARG A 142 -8.68 11.44 9.38
CA ARG A 142 -8.48 12.16 8.11
C ARG A 142 -9.51 11.69 7.09
N GLU A 143 -10.04 12.62 6.32
CA GLU A 143 -10.91 12.27 5.21
C GLU A 143 -10.10 11.51 4.16
N ILE A 144 -10.58 10.32 3.80
CA ILE A 144 -10.10 9.52 2.68
C ILE A 144 -11.27 9.20 1.77
N THR A 145 -10.96 8.78 0.54
CA THR A 145 -11.99 8.37 -0.42
C THR A 145 -11.71 6.95 -0.91
N ILE A 146 -12.70 6.10 -0.78
CA ILE A 146 -12.73 4.79 -1.46
C ILE A 146 -13.55 4.96 -2.74
N TYR A 147 -12.86 4.97 -3.88
CA TYR A 147 -13.50 5.17 -5.19
C TYR A 147 -14.31 3.95 -5.62
N SER A 148 -13.80 2.75 -5.35
CA SER A 148 -14.52 1.49 -5.51
C SER A 148 -14.08 0.47 -4.47
N LEU A 149 -15.00 -0.39 -4.06
CA LEU A 149 -14.74 -1.52 -3.18
C LEU A 149 -15.60 -2.69 -3.61
N ASP A 150 -14.94 -3.73 -4.11
CA ASP A 150 -15.55 -5.01 -4.40
C ASP A 150 -15.07 -6.03 -3.39
N ILE A 151 -15.96 -6.94 -2.99
CA ILE A 151 -15.68 -7.96 -1.98
C ILE A 151 -16.08 -9.33 -2.51
N PHE A 152 -15.23 -10.32 -2.24
CA PHE A 152 -15.39 -11.70 -2.68
C PHE A 152 -15.09 -12.64 -1.51
N PRO A 153 -15.86 -13.73 -1.35
CA PRO A 153 -15.50 -14.77 -0.38
C PRO A 153 -14.18 -15.42 -0.79
N PHE A 154 -13.40 -15.83 0.20
CA PHE A 154 -12.24 -16.67 -0.02
C PHE A 154 -12.59 -18.14 0.28
N GLU A 155 -11.75 -19.08 -0.17
CA GLU A 155 -11.98 -20.53 0.09
C GLU A 155 -11.91 -20.90 1.58
N LYS A 156 -11.20 -20.08 2.35
CA LYS A 156 -11.04 -20.26 3.79
C LYS A 156 -12.17 -19.54 4.52
N GLU A 157 -12.75 -20.23 5.49
CA GLU A 157 -13.81 -19.72 6.34
C GLU A 157 -13.39 -18.38 7.01
N ASN A 158 -14.34 -17.44 7.10
CA ASN A 158 -14.13 -16.09 7.66
C ASN A 158 -13.08 -15.22 6.97
N GLU A 159 -12.63 -15.60 5.78
CA GLU A 159 -11.69 -14.80 4.99
C GLU A 159 -12.34 -14.30 3.70
N TYR A 160 -12.06 -13.05 3.35
CA TYR A 160 -12.61 -12.35 2.20
C TYR A 160 -11.51 -11.61 1.45
N PHE A 161 -11.63 -11.50 0.12
CA PHE A 161 -10.84 -10.57 -0.66
C PHE A 161 -11.57 -9.27 -0.90
N LEU A 162 -10.84 -8.17 -0.81
CA LEU A 162 -11.28 -6.81 -1.12
C LEU A 162 -10.45 -6.30 -2.30
N ASP A 163 -11.09 -5.94 -3.41
CA ASP A 163 -10.48 -5.11 -4.45
C ASP A 163 -10.85 -3.66 -4.19
N VAL A 164 -9.85 -2.84 -3.87
CA VAL A 164 -10.05 -1.47 -3.38
C VAL A 164 -9.33 -0.48 -4.28
N SER A 165 -10.07 0.53 -4.79
CA SER A 165 -9.50 1.73 -5.39
C SER A 165 -9.70 2.90 -4.43
N CYS A 166 -8.63 3.63 -4.10
CA CYS A 166 -8.70 4.64 -3.04
C CYS A 166 -7.73 5.80 -3.24
N SER A 167 -7.98 6.88 -2.48
CA SER A 167 -7.12 8.06 -2.40
C SER A 167 -5.80 7.76 -1.69
N ALA A 168 -4.82 8.64 -1.86
CA ALA A 168 -3.61 8.61 -1.06
C ALA A 168 -3.90 8.74 0.43
N GLY A 169 -3.07 8.14 1.25
CA GLY A 169 -3.20 8.19 2.71
C GLY A 169 -4.19 7.19 3.29
N THR A 170 -4.91 6.42 2.46
CA THR A 170 -5.76 5.32 2.90
C THR A 170 -4.92 4.16 3.44
N TYR A 171 -5.27 3.69 4.64
CA TYR A 171 -4.70 2.49 5.26
C TYR A 171 -5.66 1.32 5.09
N ILE A 172 -5.27 0.36 4.27
CA ILE A 172 -6.11 -0.83 3.99
C ILE A 172 -6.25 -1.71 5.24
N ARG A 173 -5.23 -1.77 6.09
CA ARG A 173 -5.30 -2.43 7.40
C ARG A 173 -6.43 -1.88 8.25
N THR A 174 -6.50 -0.56 8.35
CA THR A 174 -7.56 0.13 9.10
C THR A 174 -8.93 -0.05 8.45
N LEU A 175 -9.01 -0.08 7.11
CA LEU A 175 -10.27 -0.40 6.41
C LEU A 175 -10.79 -1.79 6.82
N CYS A 176 -9.93 -2.82 6.83
CA CYS A 176 -10.30 -4.17 7.29
C CYS A 176 -10.77 -4.16 8.75
N SER A 177 -10.01 -3.49 9.63
CA SER A 177 -10.37 -3.34 11.05
C SER A 177 -11.70 -2.62 11.24
N ASP A 178 -11.96 -1.53 10.51
CA ASP A 178 -13.20 -0.75 10.60
C ASP A 178 -14.41 -1.53 10.08
N ILE A 179 -14.25 -2.34 9.02
CA ILE A 179 -15.30 -3.27 8.56
C ILE A 179 -15.62 -4.29 9.66
N GLY A 180 -14.59 -4.90 10.27
CA GLY A 180 -14.78 -5.86 11.36
C GLY A 180 -15.43 -5.26 12.61
N LYS A 181 -15.08 -4.03 12.98
CA LYS A 181 -15.75 -3.28 14.06
C LYS A 181 -17.21 -3.03 13.74
N LYS A 182 -17.53 -2.66 12.50
CA LYS A 182 -18.92 -2.45 12.08
C LYS A 182 -19.75 -3.73 12.14
N LEU A 183 -19.13 -4.89 11.85
CA LEU A 183 -19.75 -6.20 12.00
C LEU A 183 -19.84 -6.69 13.44
N GLY A 184 -19.11 -6.09 14.38
CA GLY A 184 -19.08 -6.46 15.79
C GLY A 184 -18.18 -7.65 16.14
N CYS A 185 -17.66 -8.36 15.14
CA CYS A 185 -16.77 -9.51 15.35
C CYS A 185 -15.27 -9.15 15.33
N GLY A 186 -14.91 -7.96 14.86
CA GLY A 186 -13.52 -7.60 14.60
C GLY A 186 -12.98 -8.19 13.28
N ALA A 187 -11.91 -7.59 12.76
CA ALA A 187 -11.16 -8.12 11.62
C ALA A 187 -9.74 -7.56 11.59
N CYS A 188 -8.86 -8.25 10.88
CA CYS A 188 -7.54 -7.76 10.52
C CYS A 188 -7.22 -8.08 9.06
N MET A 189 -6.23 -7.38 8.49
CA MET A 189 -5.75 -7.65 7.13
C MET A 189 -4.87 -8.90 7.12
N SER A 190 -5.22 -9.91 6.30
CA SER A 190 -4.44 -11.15 6.17
C SER A 190 -3.37 -11.06 5.08
N SER A 191 -3.62 -10.29 4.02
CA SER A 191 -2.69 -10.09 2.92
C SER A 191 -2.92 -8.75 2.23
N LEU A 192 -1.89 -8.24 1.52
CA LEU A 192 -2.03 -7.04 0.70
C LEU A 192 -1.12 -7.11 -0.52
N ARG A 193 -1.71 -6.87 -1.69
CA ARG A 193 -1.00 -6.65 -2.93
C ARG A 193 -1.42 -5.32 -3.55
N ARG A 194 -0.48 -4.41 -3.75
CA ARG A 194 -0.75 -3.18 -4.49
C ARG A 194 -0.67 -3.44 -5.98
N THR A 195 -1.80 -3.31 -6.68
CA THR A 195 -1.92 -3.59 -8.11
C THR A 195 -1.73 -2.36 -8.98
N PHE A 196 -1.96 -1.15 -8.42
CA PHE A 196 -1.83 0.11 -9.13
C PHE A 196 -1.31 1.21 -8.20
N SER A 197 -0.43 2.08 -8.71
CA SER A 197 0.08 3.25 -8.00
C SER A 197 0.62 4.29 -8.98
N ASN A 198 0.27 5.56 -8.79
CA ASN A 198 0.83 6.68 -9.53
C ASN A 198 0.69 6.59 -11.06
N GLY A 199 -0.40 6.03 -11.56
CA GLY A 199 -0.62 5.83 -12.99
C GLY A 199 -0.12 4.49 -13.53
N PHE A 200 0.64 3.71 -12.77
CA PHE A 200 1.24 2.45 -13.21
C PHE A 200 0.48 1.22 -12.72
N SER A 201 0.42 0.18 -13.58
CA SER A 201 -0.05 -1.17 -13.21
C SER A 201 1.12 -2.05 -12.77
N VAL A 202 0.83 -2.98 -11.85
CA VAL A 202 1.79 -4.01 -11.43
C VAL A 202 2.17 -4.97 -12.56
N GLU A 203 1.35 -5.08 -13.59
CA GLU A 203 1.63 -5.90 -14.77
C GLU A 203 2.87 -5.43 -15.55
N ASN A 204 3.21 -4.14 -15.44
CA ASN A 204 4.41 -3.56 -16.03
C ASN A 204 5.63 -3.65 -15.11
N ALA A 205 5.46 -4.19 -13.89
CA ALA A 205 6.55 -4.27 -12.93
C ALA A 205 7.44 -5.50 -13.18
N LYS A 206 8.71 -5.35 -12.84
CA LYS A 206 9.69 -6.43 -12.81
C LYS A 206 9.94 -6.87 -11.38
N SER A 207 10.36 -8.11 -11.20
CA SER A 207 10.82 -8.55 -9.88
C SER A 207 12.01 -7.69 -9.41
N LEU A 208 12.23 -7.64 -8.09
CA LEU A 208 13.38 -6.91 -7.56
C LEU A 208 14.71 -7.48 -8.08
N ASP A 209 14.82 -8.79 -8.16
CA ASP A 209 16.06 -9.46 -8.59
C ASP A 209 16.32 -9.20 -10.07
N GLU A 210 15.31 -9.29 -10.95
CA GLU A 210 15.41 -8.92 -12.36
C GLU A 210 15.80 -7.43 -12.53
N THR A 211 15.21 -6.56 -11.73
CA THR A 211 15.54 -5.12 -11.75
C THR A 211 17.01 -4.88 -11.40
N VAL A 212 17.50 -5.52 -10.34
CA VAL A 212 18.91 -5.39 -9.89
C VAL A 212 19.87 -6.00 -10.93
N GLU A 213 19.53 -7.15 -11.51
CA GLU A 213 20.32 -7.80 -12.56
C GLU A 213 20.46 -6.89 -13.79
N LYS A 214 19.35 -6.34 -14.30
CA LYS A 214 19.35 -5.42 -15.45
C LYS A 214 20.16 -4.15 -15.18
N ILE A 215 20.09 -3.59 -13.96
CA ILE A 215 20.92 -2.45 -13.57
C ILE A 215 22.40 -2.85 -13.62
N ASN A 216 22.81 -3.95 -12.97
CA ASN A 216 24.21 -4.39 -12.89
C ASN A 216 24.80 -4.72 -14.25
N SER A 217 23.98 -5.20 -15.18
CA SER A 217 24.40 -5.54 -16.56
C SER A 217 24.43 -4.31 -17.50
N GLY A 218 24.09 -3.11 -17.02
CA GLY A 218 24.08 -1.88 -17.84
C GLY A 218 22.81 -1.70 -18.70
N PHE A 219 21.81 -2.56 -18.56
CA PHE A 219 20.55 -2.52 -19.32
C PHE A 219 19.38 -1.88 -18.56
N ALA A 220 19.67 -1.00 -17.61
CA ALA A 220 18.66 -0.31 -16.79
C ALA A 220 17.60 0.43 -17.64
N SER A 221 17.98 0.98 -18.80
CA SER A 221 17.08 1.71 -19.70
C SER A 221 16.02 0.84 -20.35
N GLU A 222 16.26 -0.46 -20.51
CA GLU A 222 15.27 -1.39 -21.10
C GLU A 222 14.06 -1.66 -20.20
N ILE A 223 14.20 -1.44 -18.89
CA ILE A 223 13.18 -1.74 -17.90
C ILE A 223 12.73 -0.49 -17.12
N SER A 224 13.22 0.68 -17.48
CA SER A 224 12.87 1.94 -16.85
C SER A 224 11.90 2.75 -17.69
N PHE A 225 11.13 3.59 -17.01
CA PHE A 225 10.22 4.55 -17.60
C PHE A 225 10.80 5.96 -17.47
N SER A 226 10.44 6.83 -18.41
CA SER A 226 10.75 8.26 -18.38
C SER A 226 9.63 9.05 -17.71
N ALA A 227 9.86 10.34 -17.47
CA ALA A 227 8.81 11.26 -17.03
C ALA A 227 7.68 11.39 -18.06
N GLU A 228 8.00 11.30 -19.36
CA GLU A 228 7.04 11.42 -20.47
C GLU A 228 6.09 10.23 -20.50
N ASP A 229 6.59 9.00 -20.28
CA ASP A 229 5.77 7.79 -20.20
C ASP A 229 4.69 7.87 -19.11
N ILE A 230 4.98 8.58 -18.00
CA ILE A 230 4.02 8.77 -16.91
C ILE A 230 2.83 9.64 -17.32
N PHE A 231 3.09 10.75 -18.02
CA PHE A 231 2.03 11.69 -18.38
C PHE A 231 1.08 11.10 -19.41
N ASP A 232 1.54 10.21 -20.28
CA ASP A 232 0.70 9.52 -21.25
C ASP A 232 -0.16 8.45 -20.58
N VAL A 233 0.38 7.70 -19.63
CA VAL A 233 -0.38 6.73 -18.82
C VAL A 233 -1.39 7.43 -17.92
N ALA A 234 -1.05 8.58 -17.33
CA ALA A 234 -1.95 9.32 -16.45
C ALA A 234 -3.20 9.83 -17.19
N LYS A 235 -3.07 10.23 -18.46
CA LYS A 235 -4.20 10.67 -19.29
C LYS A 235 -5.18 9.55 -19.63
N THR A 236 -4.72 8.29 -19.65
CA THR A 236 -5.54 7.14 -20.08
C THR A 236 -6.26 6.44 -18.92
N VAL A 237 -5.86 6.66 -17.67
CA VAL A 237 -6.25 5.80 -16.54
C VAL A 237 -7.07 6.52 -15.45
N LEU A 238 -7.11 7.85 -15.45
CA LEU A 238 -7.93 8.59 -14.48
C LEU A 238 -9.28 8.97 -15.10
N PRO A 239 -10.41 8.62 -14.48
CA PRO A 239 -11.65 9.35 -14.71
C PRO A 239 -11.41 10.82 -14.31
N ASP A 240 -12.07 11.75 -14.97
CA ASP A 240 -11.90 13.23 -14.93
C ASP A 240 -11.93 13.91 -13.54
N ASP A 241 -12.09 13.18 -12.46
CA ASP A 241 -12.34 13.70 -11.10
C ASP A 241 -11.07 13.88 -10.25
N GLY A 242 -9.87 13.68 -10.77
CA GLY A 242 -8.61 13.67 -9.99
C GLY A 242 -7.60 14.78 -10.28
N LEU A 243 -7.87 15.67 -11.22
CA LEU A 243 -7.01 16.83 -11.54
C LEU A 243 -7.70 18.13 -11.10
N LYS A 244 -7.56 18.48 -9.83
CA LYS A 244 -7.67 19.85 -9.33
C LYS A 244 -6.55 20.12 -8.36
#